data_8b243bca5525b2d9a83a6d58e6854690
#
_entry.id   8b243bca5525b2d9a83a6d58e6854690
#
_cell.length_a   1.000
_cell.length_b   1.000
_cell.length_c   1.000
_cell.angle_alpha   90.00
_cell.angle_beta   90.00
_cell.angle_gamma   90.00
#
_symmetry.space_group_name_H-M   'P 1'
#
loop_
_entity.id
_entity.type
_entity.pdbx_description
1 polymer ?
#
loop_
_entity_poly.entity_id
_entity_poly.type
_entity_poly.pdbx_seq_one_letter_code
_entity_poly.pdbx_strand_id
1 'polypeptide(L)'
;KLAIASVPYFVYSDFELKREGNTYTAQTLTLLKEAYPQHEFYFIIGADSLYEIEQWYHPELVMKQAVLLAAARTYEKDHRDFEKQINYLQEKYGARIGMIQFKEMDISSRQIRKAVGSGQSVEKLVPGSVAGYIRIHGLYREAFDD
;
A
#
# COMPACT_ATOMS: atom_id res chain seq x y z
N LYS A 1 10.01 -7.91 -7.19
CA LYS A 1 11.47 -8.01 -7.05
C LYS A 1 12.17 -6.96 -7.89
N LEU A 2 11.90 -6.91 -9.21
CA LEU A 2 12.55 -5.95 -10.12
C LEU A 2 12.37 -4.49 -9.71
N ALA A 3 11.20 -4.12 -9.21
CA ALA A 3 10.90 -2.74 -8.79
C ALA A 3 11.76 -2.24 -7.63
N ILE A 4 12.24 -3.14 -6.78
CA ILE A 4 13.01 -2.80 -5.57
C ILE A 4 14.48 -3.19 -5.66
N ALA A 5 14.93 -3.73 -6.80
CA ALA A 5 16.27 -4.28 -6.96
C ALA A 5 17.41 -3.27 -6.70
N SER A 6 17.15 -1.98 -6.94
CA SER A 6 18.12 -0.89 -6.70
C SER A 6 18.02 -0.26 -5.30
N VAL A 7 17.11 -0.73 -4.44
CA VAL A 7 16.88 -0.16 -3.11
C VAL A 7 17.32 -1.15 -2.04
N PRO A 8 18.51 -0.98 -1.45
CA PRO A 8 19.15 -2.01 -0.62
C PRO A 8 18.44 -2.35 0.69
N TYR A 9 17.57 -1.46 1.17
CA TYR A 9 16.77 -1.66 2.39
C TYR A 9 15.37 -2.19 2.12
N PHE A 10 14.99 -2.45 0.86
CA PHE A 10 13.74 -3.12 0.53
C PHE A 10 13.94 -4.62 0.38
N VAL A 11 13.11 -5.37 1.08
CA VAL A 11 13.09 -6.84 1.01
C VAL A 11 11.75 -7.30 0.46
N TYR A 12 11.81 -8.14 -0.56
CA TYR A 12 10.62 -8.81 -1.07
C TYR A 12 10.17 -9.90 -0.12
N SER A 13 8.89 -9.90 0.24
CA SER A 13 8.27 -10.98 1.00
C SER A 13 7.13 -11.60 0.19
N ASP A 14 7.09 -12.93 0.14
CA ASP A 14 6.01 -13.72 -0.43
C ASP A 14 5.08 -14.29 0.67
N PHE A 15 5.14 -13.72 1.85
CA PHE A 15 4.45 -14.19 3.05
C PHE A 15 2.94 -14.36 2.84
N GLU A 16 2.31 -13.43 2.15
CA GLU A 16 0.88 -13.51 1.83
C GLU A 16 0.60 -14.42 0.62
N LEU A 17 1.52 -14.48 -0.35
CA LEU A 17 1.33 -15.26 -1.58
C LEU A 17 1.31 -16.77 -1.36
N LYS A 18 1.85 -17.23 -0.23
CA LYS A 18 1.87 -18.65 0.16
C LYS A 18 0.60 -19.10 0.88
N ARG A 19 -0.31 -18.17 1.13
CA ARG A 19 -1.56 -18.46 1.85
C ARG A 19 -2.70 -18.71 0.87
N GLU A 20 -3.50 -19.71 1.18
CA GLU A 20 -4.73 -19.99 0.44
C GLU A 20 -5.88 -19.11 0.93
N GLY A 21 -6.78 -18.75 0.01
CA GLY A 21 -7.96 -17.95 0.28
C GLY A 21 -7.67 -16.44 0.40
N ASN A 22 -8.58 -15.71 1.03
CA ASN A 22 -8.47 -14.27 1.22
C ASN A 22 -7.38 -13.93 2.25
N THR A 23 -6.52 -12.99 1.91
CA THR A 23 -5.54 -12.45 2.85
C THR A 23 -6.05 -11.17 3.47
N TYR A 24 -6.32 -11.20 4.78
CA TYR A 24 -6.72 -10.02 5.53
C TYR A 24 -5.53 -9.46 6.31
N THR A 25 -5.39 -8.14 6.33
CA THR A 25 -4.29 -7.43 7.01
C THR A 25 -4.16 -7.83 8.48
N ALA A 26 -5.30 -7.98 9.18
CA ALA A 26 -5.30 -8.43 10.59
C ALA A 26 -4.61 -9.80 10.76
N GLN A 27 -4.93 -10.77 9.90
CA GLN A 27 -4.33 -12.10 9.95
C GLN A 27 -2.85 -12.05 9.57
N THR A 28 -2.49 -11.27 8.56
CA THR A 28 -1.09 -11.10 8.15
C THR A 28 -0.25 -10.53 9.29
N LEU A 29 -0.72 -9.48 9.96
CA LEU A 29 -0.03 -8.90 11.11
C LEU A 29 0.06 -9.85 12.29
N THR A 30 -0.99 -10.63 12.57
CA THR A 30 -0.95 -11.66 13.62
C THR A 30 0.15 -12.68 13.36
N LEU A 31 0.18 -13.25 12.16
CA LEU A 31 1.19 -14.23 11.79
C LEU A 31 2.62 -13.65 11.76
N LEU A 32 2.76 -12.40 11.33
CA LEU A 32 4.05 -11.70 11.38
C LEU A 32 4.50 -11.47 12.82
N LYS A 33 3.59 -11.12 13.74
CA LYS A 33 3.91 -10.98 15.17
C LYS A 33 4.31 -12.31 15.81
N GLU A 34 3.68 -13.41 15.42
CA GLU A 34 4.05 -14.76 15.87
C GLU A 34 5.43 -15.16 15.35
N ALA A 35 5.70 -14.90 14.06
CA ALA A 35 6.99 -15.24 13.45
C ALA A 35 8.14 -14.32 13.93
N TYR A 36 7.83 -13.06 14.26
CA TYR A 36 8.80 -12.05 14.63
C TYR A 36 8.33 -11.25 15.86
N PRO A 37 8.23 -11.87 17.05
CA PRO A 37 7.61 -11.25 18.24
C PRO A 37 8.34 -10.02 18.74
N GLN A 38 9.64 -9.88 18.43
CA GLN A 38 10.46 -8.74 18.86
C GLN A 38 10.41 -7.56 17.90
N HIS A 39 9.76 -7.72 16.71
CA HIS A 39 9.67 -6.63 15.74
C HIS A 39 8.47 -5.72 16.03
N GLU A 40 8.65 -4.45 15.80
CA GLU A 40 7.57 -3.49 15.67
C GLU A 40 7.20 -3.35 14.19
N PHE A 41 5.92 -3.49 13.89
CA PHE A 41 5.43 -3.38 12.51
C PHE A 41 4.86 -2.01 12.24
N TYR A 42 5.23 -1.46 11.10
CA TYR A 42 4.69 -0.23 10.56
C TYR A 42 3.93 -0.56 9.29
N PHE A 43 2.66 -0.19 9.24
CA PHE A 43 1.81 -0.47 8.09
C PHE A 43 1.44 0.83 7.38
N ILE A 44 1.93 0.99 6.13
CA ILE A 44 1.68 2.17 5.32
C ILE A 44 0.30 2.04 4.66
N ILE A 45 -0.54 3.06 4.83
CA ILE A 45 -1.93 3.07 4.33
C ILE A 45 -2.25 4.43 3.73
N GLY A 46 -3.08 4.46 2.68
CA GLY A 46 -3.60 5.71 2.12
C GLY A 46 -4.61 6.39 3.05
N ALA A 47 -4.80 7.69 2.91
CA ALA A 47 -5.78 8.45 3.70
C ALA A 47 -7.20 7.88 3.56
N ASP A 48 -7.62 7.55 2.34
CA ASP A 48 -8.95 6.96 2.07
C ASP A 48 -9.15 5.67 2.86
N SER A 49 -8.12 4.80 2.88
CA SER A 49 -8.14 3.55 3.64
C SER A 49 -8.21 3.77 5.15
N LEU A 50 -7.66 4.89 5.66
CA LEU A 50 -7.76 5.22 7.07
C LEU A 50 -9.19 5.60 7.48
N TYR A 51 -9.95 6.26 6.60
CA TYR A 51 -11.38 6.54 6.84
C TYR A 51 -12.23 5.26 6.82
N GLU A 52 -11.84 4.26 6.03
CA GLU A 52 -12.58 3.02 5.86
C GLU A 52 -12.08 1.87 6.75
N ILE A 53 -11.04 2.08 7.56
CA ILE A 53 -10.35 1.00 8.29
C ILE A 53 -11.29 0.25 9.23
N GLU A 54 -12.31 0.89 9.77
CA GLU A 54 -13.31 0.26 10.64
C GLU A 54 -14.19 -0.77 9.92
N GLN A 55 -14.23 -0.75 8.58
CA GLN A 55 -14.95 -1.71 7.75
C GLN A 55 -14.09 -2.95 7.41
N TRP A 56 -12.82 -2.93 7.79
CA TRP A 56 -11.91 -4.03 7.51
C TRP A 56 -12.19 -5.23 8.42
N TYR A 57 -11.70 -6.38 8.00
CA TYR A 57 -11.77 -7.58 8.83
C TYR A 57 -10.88 -7.42 10.07
N HIS A 58 -11.48 -7.48 11.27
CA HIS A 58 -10.82 -7.27 12.56
C HIS A 58 -9.94 -6.02 12.63
N PRO A 59 -10.52 -4.81 12.44
CA PRO A 59 -9.75 -3.57 12.43
C PRO A 59 -9.02 -3.29 13.74
N GLU A 60 -9.60 -3.72 14.87
CA GLU A 60 -8.99 -3.62 16.19
C GLU A 60 -7.65 -4.35 16.30
N LEU A 61 -7.51 -5.50 15.61
CA LEU A 61 -6.25 -6.23 15.56
C LEU A 61 -5.20 -5.51 14.71
N VAL A 62 -5.60 -4.92 13.58
CA VAL A 62 -4.70 -4.12 12.74
C VAL A 62 -4.11 -2.96 13.54
N MET A 63 -4.98 -2.20 14.22
CA MET A 63 -4.58 -1.02 14.99
C MET A 63 -3.76 -1.35 16.24
N LYS A 64 -3.97 -2.52 16.83
CA LYS A 64 -3.21 -2.99 17.99
C LYS A 64 -1.82 -3.52 17.62
N GLN A 65 -1.70 -4.18 16.48
CA GLN A 65 -0.48 -4.92 16.11
C GLN A 65 0.53 -4.13 15.33
N ALA A 66 0.14 -3.03 14.69
CA ALA A 66 1.03 -2.18 13.92
C ALA A 66 0.89 -0.70 14.27
N VAL A 67 1.93 0.07 13.99
CA VAL A 67 1.84 1.52 13.86
C VAL A 67 1.34 1.81 12.46
N LEU A 68 0.22 2.51 12.33
CA LEU A 68 -0.29 2.92 11.02
C LEU A 68 0.44 4.18 10.56
N LEU A 69 1.02 4.13 9.37
CA LEU A 69 1.64 5.28 8.74
C LEU A 69 0.73 5.75 7.60
N ALA A 70 -0.07 6.78 7.89
CA ALA A 70 -1.06 7.28 6.97
C ALA A 70 -0.44 8.27 5.97
N ALA A 71 -0.50 7.93 4.70
CA ALA A 71 -0.04 8.76 3.60
C ALA A 71 -1.16 9.71 3.18
N ALA A 72 -1.07 10.98 3.60
CA ALA A 72 -2.02 12.02 3.25
C ALA A 72 -1.53 12.80 2.02
N ARG A 73 -2.44 13.05 1.08
CA ARG A 73 -2.20 13.99 -0.02
C ARG A 73 -2.22 15.42 0.53
N THR A 74 -1.37 16.28 -0.01
CA THR A 74 -1.21 17.68 0.43
C THR A 74 -2.38 18.57 -0.03
N TYR A 75 -3.62 18.27 0.37
CA TYR A 75 -4.75 19.18 0.15
C TYR A 75 -5.15 19.84 1.47
N GLU A 76 -4.96 21.15 1.56
CA GLU A 76 -5.23 21.96 2.75
C GLU A 76 -6.67 21.87 3.30
N LYS A 77 -7.64 21.45 2.50
CA LYS A 77 -9.03 21.27 2.94
C LYS A 77 -9.28 20.02 3.77
N ASP A 78 -8.51 18.95 3.55
CA ASP A 78 -8.74 17.63 4.18
C ASP A 78 -7.95 17.43 5.49
N HIS A 79 -6.98 18.28 5.80
CA HIS A 79 -6.12 18.08 6.97
C HIS A 79 -6.88 18.04 8.30
N ARG A 80 -7.85 18.95 8.51
CA ARG A 80 -8.60 19.01 9.77
C ARG A 80 -9.51 17.79 9.99
N ASP A 81 -10.08 17.26 8.95
CA ASP A 81 -10.92 16.07 9.03
C ASP A 81 -10.05 14.81 9.19
N PHE A 82 -8.88 14.80 8.59
CA PHE A 82 -7.92 13.72 8.74
C PHE A 82 -7.35 13.63 10.16
N GLU A 83 -6.99 14.76 10.78
CA GLU A 83 -6.59 14.81 12.18
C GLU A 83 -7.70 14.36 13.13
N LYS A 84 -8.94 14.74 12.86
CA LYS A 84 -10.10 14.26 13.65
C LYS A 84 -10.26 12.74 13.56
N GLN A 85 -10.10 12.17 12.35
CA GLN A 85 -10.15 10.73 12.16
C GLN A 85 -9.03 10.02 12.92
N ILE A 86 -7.82 10.55 12.87
CA ILE A 86 -6.67 10.01 13.65
C ILE A 86 -7.01 10.02 15.14
N ASN A 87 -7.41 11.17 15.68
CA ASN A 87 -7.75 11.31 17.10
C ASN A 87 -8.88 10.35 17.51
N TYR A 88 -9.92 10.24 16.71
CA TYR A 88 -11.01 9.29 16.93
C TYR A 88 -10.52 7.83 17.03
N LEU A 89 -9.69 7.40 16.09
CA LEU A 89 -9.17 6.03 16.10
C LEU A 89 -8.19 5.79 17.26
N GLN A 90 -7.40 6.80 17.63
CA GLN A 90 -6.54 6.73 18.80
C GLN A 90 -7.32 6.60 20.11
N GLU A 91 -8.38 7.39 20.27
CA GLU A 91 -9.25 7.34 21.46
C GLU A 91 -10.03 6.03 21.55
N LYS A 92 -10.62 5.58 20.44
CA LYS A 92 -11.49 4.40 20.41
C LYS A 92 -10.74 3.07 20.50
N TYR A 93 -9.60 2.95 19.81
CA TYR A 93 -8.88 1.69 19.66
C TYR A 93 -7.50 1.67 20.32
N GLY A 94 -7.03 2.80 20.86
CA GLY A 94 -5.65 2.95 21.30
C GLY A 94 -4.65 2.85 20.13
N ALA A 95 -5.09 3.20 18.92
CA ALA A 95 -4.30 3.08 17.71
C ALA A 95 -3.06 4.00 17.76
N ARG A 96 -1.94 3.52 17.22
CA ARG A 96 -0.75 4.34 17.02
C ARG A 96 -0.69 4.74 15.57
N ILE A 97 -0.93 6.03 15.28
CA ILE A 97 -1.04 6.55 13.91
C ILE A 97 -0.11 7.73 13.73
N GLY A 98 0.79 7.63 12.75
CA GLY A 98 1.64 8.72 12.29
C GLY A 98 1.27 9.15 10.87
N MET A 99 1.55 10.40 10.52
CA MET A 99 1.38 10.91 9.16
C MET A 99 2.70 10.84 8.39
N ILE A 100 2.62 10.42 7.13
CA ILE A 100 3.74 10.49 6.19
C ILE A 100 3.45 11.63 5.21
N GLN A 101 4.37 12.59 5.16
CA GLN A 101 4.38 13.59 4.09
C GLN A 101 5.18 13.04 2.90
N PHE A 102 4.59 13.04 1.72
CA PHE A 102 5.26 12.62 0.50
C PHE A 102 4.90 13.55 -0.66
N LYS A 103 5.83 13.64 -1.61
CA LYS A 103 5.55 14.34 -2.85
C LYS A 103 4.59 13.50 -3.68
N GLU A 104 3.43 14.04 -3.98
CA GLU A 104 2.44 13.35 -4.81
C GLU A 104 3.02 12.98 -6.16
N MET A 105 2.82 11.73 -6.54
CA MET A 105 3.10 11.23 -7.88
C MET A 105 1.78 10.84 -8.53
N ASP A 106 1.43 11.52 -9.61
CA ASP A 106 0.25 11.19 -10.42
C ASP A 106 0.54 9.96 -11.29
N ILE A 107 0.69 8.81 -10.63
CA ILE A 107 0.92 7.53 -11.29
C ILE A 107 -0.07 6.52 -10.73
N SER A 108 -0.80 5.85 -11.62
CA SER A 108 -1.73 4.79 -11.26
C SER A 108 -1.50 3.54 -12.10
N SER A 109 -1.87 2.37 -11.56
CA SER A 109 -1.86 1.11 -12.29
C SER A 109 -2.72 1.15 -13.55
N ARG A 110 -3.82 1.91 -13.52
CA ARG A 110 -4.71 2.12 -14.67
C ARG A 110 -4.00 2.87 -15.79
N GLN A 111 -3.29 3.98 -15.46
CA GLN A 111 -2.48 4.73 -16.46
C GLN A 111 -1.41 3.84 -17.08
N ILE A 112 -0.70 3.03 -16.29
CA ILE A 112 0.33 2.13 -16.81
C ILE A 112 -0.27 1.12 -17.78
N ARG A 113 -1.35 0.43 -17.40
CA ARG A 113 -2.02 -0.55 -18.26
C ARG A 113 -2.54 0.09 -19.55
N LYS A 114 -3.19 1.25 -19.45
CA LYS A 114 -3.70 2.00 -20.61
C LYS A 114 -2.57 2.42 -21.56
N ALA A 115 -1.45 2.92 -21.03
CA ALA A 115 -0.30 3.31 -21.83
C ALA A 115 0.28 2.11 -22.59
N VAL A 116 0.45 0.96 -21.95
CA VAL A 116 0.92 -0.26 -22.60
C VAL A 116 -0.06 -0.74 -23.67
N GLY A 117 -1.35 -0.80 -23.37
CA GLY A 117 -2.38 -1.24 -24.32
C GLY A 117 -2.48 -0.34 -25.56
N SER A 118 -2.16 0.96 -25.42
CA SER A 118 -2.08 1.91 -26.55
C SER A 118 -0.70 2.00 -27.19
N GLY A 119 0.23 1.13 -26.84
CA GLY A 119 1.59 1.10 -27.40
C GLY A 119 2.51 2.24 -26.95
N GLN A 120 2.13 2.96 -25.89
CA GLN A 120 2.94 4.04 -25.33
C GLN A 120 4.02 3.51 -24.38
N SER A 121 5.14 4.24 -24.27
CA SER A 121 6.21 3.91 -23.33
C SER A 121 5.79 4.16 -21.88
N VAL A 122 6.14 3.23 -20.99
CA VAL A 122 5.91 3.34 -19.55
C VAL A 122 7.20 3.60 -18.75
N GLU A 123 8.32 3.87 -19.40
CA GLU A 123 9.62 4.07 -18.74
C GLU A 123 9.65 5.25 -17.76
N LYS A 124 8.75 6.23 -17.93
CA LYS A 124 8.58 7.36 -17.01
C LYS A 124 7.63 7.04 -15.83
N LEU A 125 6.89 5.92 -15.91
CA LEU A 125 5.89 5.54 -14.94
C LEU A 125 6.35 4.40 -14.02
N VAL A 126 7.32 3.61 -14.45
CA VAL A 126 7.87 2.48 -13.71
C VAL A 126 9.38 2.39 -13.87
N PRO A 127 10.11 1.72 -12.95
CA PRO A 127 11.53 1.44 -13.13
C PRO A 127 11.82 0.73 -14.46
N GLY A 128 12.94 1.06 -15.09
CA GLY A 128 13.30 0.51 -16.42
C GLY A 128 13.31 -1.02 -16.47
N SER A 129 13.74 -1.69 -15.40
CA SER A 129 13.68 -3.15 -15.26
C SER A 129 12.25 -3.69 -15.33
N VAL A 130 11.29 -2.96 -14.74
CA VAL A 130 9.85 -3.30 -14.78
C VAL A 130 9.28 -3.04 -16.17
N ALA A 131 9.62 -1.92 -16.81
CA ALA A 131 9.21 -1.62 -18.18
C ALA A 131 9.71 -2.69 -19.16
N GLY A 132 10.98 -3.11 -19.01
CA GLY A 132 11.56 -4.22 -19.77
C GLY A 132 10.82 -5.52 -19.57
N TYR A 133 10.47 -5.86 -18.34
CA TYR A 133 9.69 -7.06 -18.01
C TYR A 133 8.31 -7.05 -18.68
N ILE A 134 7.57 -5.94 -18.56
CA ILE A 134 6.25 -5.77 -19.21
C ILE A 134 6.35 -6.01 -20.71
N ARG A 135 7.37 -5.44 -21.36
CA ARG A 135 7.60 -5.57 -22.79
C ARG A 135 7.94 -7.00 -23.22
N ILE A 136 8.88 -7.65 -22.51
CA ILE A 136 9.35 -9.02 -22.84
C ILE A 136 8.23 -10.04 -22.69
N HIS A 137 7.43 -9.91 -21.63
CA HIS A 137 6.33 -10.83 -21.36
C HIS A 137 5.00 -10.45 -22.02
N GLY A 138 4.97 -9.35 -22.79
CA GLY A 138 3.77 -8.90 -23.50
C GLY A 138 2.57 -8.59 -22.60
N LEU A 139 2.83 -8.16 -21.36
CA LEU A 139 1.76 -7.87 -20.40
C LEU A 139 0.93 -6.65 -20.84
N TYR A 140 -0.37 -6.68 -20.57
CA TYR A 140 -1.30 -5.57 -20.80
C TYR A 140 -1.45 -5.12 -22.26
N ARG A 141 -1.16 -6.00 -23.24
CA ARG A 141 -1.28 -5.69 -24.68
C ARG A 141 -2.72 -5.74 -25.18
N GLU A 142 -3.57 -6.51 -24.53
CA GLU A 142 -5.00 -6.52 -24.83
C GLU A 142 -5.61 -5.27 -24.19
N ALA A 143 -6.36 -4.50 -24.99
CA ALA A 143 -7.09 -3.35 -24.49
C ALA A 143 -8.04 -3.82 -23.38
N PHE A 144 -7.85 -3.33 -22.18
CA PHE A 144 -8.85 -3.45 -21.12
C PHE A 144 -10.00 -2.51 -21.53
N ASP A 145 -11.04 -3.06 -22.10
CA ASP A 145 -12.33 -2.39 -22.13
C ASP A 145 -12.80 -2.25 -20.69
N ASP A 146 -12.98 -1.00 -20.27
CA ASP A 146 -13.51 -0.63 -18.94
C ASP A 146 -15.03 -0.84 -18.86
#